data_bbbf43d0e137aca2963cbca32cac1fce
#
_entry.id   bbbf43d0e137aca2963cbca32cac1fce
#
_cell.length_a   1.000
_cell.length_b   1.000
_cell.length_c   1.000
_cell.angle_alpha   90.00
_cell.angle_beta   90.00
_cell.angle_gamma   90.00
#
_symmetry.space_group_name_H-M   'P 1'
#
loop_
_entity.id
_entity.type
_entity.pdbx_description
1 polymer ?
#
loop_
_entity_poly.entity_id
_entity_poly.type
_entity_poly.pdbx_seq_one_letter_code
_entity_poly.pdbx_strand_id
1 'polypeptide(L)'
;MVTIVIKRLNKELNNINKEPIEGFTLDDYSNIMIWKGTLEGPKDTPYENGKFKIQFTFTPEYPIKPPNVKFLQYIYHPNFYKDGQICVDLLQNHEWSPSQNVCTIIHSLRSLFMDPNPSSPANREASELYIKDKIAYDAKVKENIRNYI
;
A
#
# COMPACT_ATOMS: atom_id res chain seq x y z
N MET A 1 -17.01 13.39 -17.07
CA MET A 1 -16.20 12.22 -16.67
C MET A 1 -14.96 12.63 -15.90
N VAL A 2 -14.02 13.34 -16.57
CA VAL A 2 -12.80 13.83 -15.88
C VAL A 2 -13.14 14.75 -14.69
N THR A 3 -14.18 15.58 -14.84
CA THR A 3 -14.60 16.49 -13.77
C THR A 3 -15.06 15.75 -12.52
N ILE A 4 -15.72 14.60 -12.67
CA ILE A 4 -16.21 13.81 -11.54
C ILE A 4 -15.04 13.22 -10.76
N VAL A 5 -14.07 12.64 -11.46
CA VAL A 5 -12.90 12.07 -10.78
C VAL A 5 -12.07 13.16 -10.07
N ILE A 6 -11.89 14.30 -10.71
CA ILE A 6 -11.14 15.42 -10.11
C ILE A 6 -11.84 15.94 -8.85
N LYS A 7 -13.17 16.08 -8.87
CA LYS A 7 -13.95 16.47 -7.69
C LYS A 7 -13.76 15.47 -6.55
N ARG A 8 -13.85 14.19 -6.86
CA ARG A 8 -13.67 13.14 -5.86
C ARG A 8 -12.26 13.18 -5.27
N LEU A 9 -11.23 13.31 -6.09
CA LEU A 9 -9.84 13.34 -5.64
C LEU A 9 -9.54 14.58 -4.80
N ASN A 10 -10.08 15.74 -5.18
CA ASN A 10 -9.94 16.95 -4.37
C ASN A 10 -10.61 16.81 -3.01
N LYS A 11 -11.76 16.15 -2.96
CA LYS A 11 -12.43 15.86 -1.69
C LYS A 11 -11.57 14.98 -0.80
N GLU A 12 -10.98 13.93 -1.36
CA GLU A 12 -10.10 13.04 -0.59
C GLU A 12 -8.86 13.77 -0.09
N LEU A 13 -8.25 14.61 -0.93
CA LEU A 13 -7.10 15.43 -0.52
C LEU A 13 -7.45 16.36 0.64
N ASN A 14 -8.60 17.02 0.56
CA ASN A 14 -9.05 17.89 1.64
C ASN A 14 -9.25 17.12 2.94
N ASN A 15 -9.82 15.91 2.86
CA ASN A 15 -10.03 15.08 4.03
C ASN A 15 -8.71 14.62 4.64
N ILE A 16 -7.74 14.24 3.82
CA ILE A 16 -6.42 13.82 4.29
C ILE A 16 -5.68 15.00 4.94
N ASN A 17 -5.80 16.19 4.37
CA ASN A 17 -5.17 17.39 4.95
C ASN A 17 -5.78 17.78 6.28
N LYS A 18 -7.08 17.61 6.45
CA LYS A 18 -7.77 17.92 7.72
C LYS A 18 -7.51 16.86 8.77
N GLU A 19 -7.46 15.62 8.38
CA GLU A 19 -7.30 14.46 9.26
C GLU A 19 -6.27 13.51 8.66
N PRO A 20 -4.97 13.76 8.92
CA PRO A 20 -3.90 12.96 8.34
C PRO A 20 -4.03 11.47 8.68
N ILE A 21 -3.66 10.64 7.72
CA ILE A 21 -3.69 9.19 7.89
C ILE A 21 -2.46 8.77 8.70
N GLU A 22 -2.68 8.02 9.78
CA GLU A 22 -1.60 7.53 10.60
C GLU A 22 -0.62 6.66 9.80
N GLY A 23 0.67 6.96 9.93
CA GLY A 23 1.72 6.19 9.26
C GLY A 23 1.85 6.46 7.77
N PHE A 24 1.19 7.49 7.25
CA PHE A 24 1.25 7.83 5.83
C PHE A 24 1.46 9.32 5.64
N THR A 25 2.35 9.67 4.71
CA THR A 25 2.60 11.05 4.33
C THR A 25 2.41 11.18 2.82
N LEU A 26 1.61 12.14 2.40
CA LEU A 26 1.42 12.43 0.98
C LEU A 26 2.54 13.37 0.54
N ASP A 27 3.41 12.91 -0.36
CA ASP A 27 4.62 13.65 -0.75
C ASP A 27 4.43 14.49 -2.00
N ASP A 28 3.73 13.97 -3.02
CA ASP A 28 3.57 14.65 -4.31
C ASP A 28 2.22 14.30 -4.91
N TYR A 29 1.42 15.32 -5.15
CA TYR A 29 0.15 15.22 -5.85
C TYR A 29 0.00 16.38 -6.85
N SER A 30 1.13 16.86 -7.38
CA SER A 30 1.13 17.92 -8.40
C SER A 30 0.34 17.52 -9.63
N ASN A 31 0.36 16.23 -9.99
CA ASN A 31 -0.58 15.66 -10.93
C ASN A 31 -1.71 15.00 -10.13
N ILE A 32 -2.91 15.58 -10.20
CA ILE A 32 -4.05 15.09 -9.41
C ILE A 32 -4.37 13.62 -9.65
N MET A 33 -4.00 13.08 -10.81
CA MET A 33 -4.27 11.68 -11.19
C MET A 33 -3.15 10.73 -10.74
N ILE A 34 -2.04 11.24 -10.22
CA ILE A 34 -0.91 10.42 -9.75
C ILE A 34 -0.44 10.96 -8.41
N TRP A 35 -0.64 10.19 -7.35
CA TRP A 35 -0.19 10.57 -6.02
C TRP A 35 0.97 9.69 -5.58
N LYS A 36 1.97 10.31 -5.00
CA LYS A 36 3.09 9.60 -4.39
C LYS A 36 3.14 9.93 -2.90
N GLY A 37 3.41 8.92 -2.11
CA GLY A 37 3.49 9.10 -0.68
C GLY A 37 4.49 8.15 -0.04
N THR A 38 4.60 8.25 1.28
CA THR A 38 5.47 7.40 2.08
C THR A 38 4.63 6.71 3.14
N LEU A 39 4.68 5.37 3.14
CA LEU A 39 4.02 4.54 4.13
C LEU A 39 5.07 4.04 5.12
N GLU A 40 4.85 4.28 6.39
CA GLU A 40 5.77 3.82 7.43
C GLU A 40 5.43 2.41 7.87
N GLY A 41 6.46 1.59 8.07
CA GLY A 41 6.28 0.25 8.64
C GLY A 41 5.70 0.35 10.04
N PRO A 42 4.65 -0.45 10.35
CA PRO A 42 4.00 -0.35 11.66
C PRO A 42 4.93 -0.74 12.81
N LYS A 43 4.70 -0.10 13.95
CA LYS A 43 5.42 -0.42 15.17
C LYS A 43 5.16 -1.87 15.60
N ASP A 44 6.16 -2.49 16.22
CA ASP A 44 6.09 -3.87 16.71
C ASP A 44 5.96 -4.92 15.59
N THR A 45 6.39 -4.55 14.39
CA THR A 45 6.54 -5.48 13.27
C THR A 45 8.00 -5.44 12.79
N PRO A 46 8.46 -6.44 12.02
CA PRO A 46 9.81 -6.37 11.47
C PRO A 46 9.98 -5.24 10.46
N TYR A 47 8.89 -4.63 10.00
CA TYR A 47 8.90 -3.49 9.08
C TYR A 47 9.06 -2.14 9.79
N GLU A 48 9.05 -2.13 11.10
CA GLU A 48 9.18 -0.90 11.89
C GLU A 48 10.42 -0.12 11.45
N ASN A 49 10.28 1.21 11.37
CA ASN A 49 11.28 2.16 10.88
C ASN A 49 11.47 2.17 9.37
N GLY A 50 10.87 1.24 8.63
CA GLY A 50 10.87 1.28 7.17
C GLY A 50 10.03 2.44 6.67
N LYS A 51 10.49 3.09 5.59
CA LYS A 51 9.76 4.16 4.90
C LYS A 51 9.61 3.76 3.45
N PHE A 52 8.40 3.40 3.07
CA PHE A 52 8.13 2.79 1.78
C PHE A 52 7.43 3.76 0.86
N LYS A 53 8.03 4.02 -0.29
CA LYS A 53 7.43 4.90 -1.30
C LYS A 53 6.33 4.15 -2.03
N ILE A 54 5.16 4.78 -2.12
CA ILE A 54 3.97 4.19 -2.73
C ILE A 54 3.38 5.17 -3.74
N GLN A 55 2.83 4.63 -4.82
CA GLN A 55 2.22 5.43 -5.88
C GLN A 55 0.80 4.97 -6.16
N PHE A 56 -0.11 5.93 -6.24
CA PHE A 56 -1.49 5.73 -6.65
C PHE A 56 -1.69 6.36 -8.01
N THR A 57 -2.13 5.57 -8.98
CA THR A 57 -2.47 6.07 -10.31
C THR A 57 -3.97 5.91 -10.52
N PHE A 58 -4.66 7.04 -10.68
CA PHE A 58 -6.10 7.06 -10.86
C PHE A 58 -6.45 7.14 -12.34
N THR A 59 -7.61 6.61 -12.70
CA THR A 59 -8.15 6.72 -14.05
C THR A 59 -9.47 7.50 -14.01
N PRO A 60 -10.00 7.95 -15.16
CA PRO A 60 -11.30 8.61 -15.18
C PRO A 60 -12.44 7.75 -14.63
N GLU A 61 -12.22 6.43 -14.49
CA GLU A 61 -13.23 5.51 -13.95
C GLU A 61 -13.24 5.46 -12.41
N TYR A 62 -12.26 6.09 -11.76
CA TYR A 62 -12.27 6.20 -10.31
C TYR A 62 -13.43 7.11 -9.85
N PRO A 63 -14.19 6.80 -8.82
CA PRO A 63 -14.04 5.71 -7.85
C PRO A 63 -14.84 4.44 -8.18
N ILE A 64 -15.42 4.32 -9.38
CA ILE A 64 -16.11 3.10 -9.79
C ILE A 64 -15.12 1.94 -9.84
N LYS A 65 -13.93 2.19 -10.39
CA LYS A 65 -12.82 1.24 -10.36
C LYS A 65 -11.74 1.72 -9.40
N PRO A 66 -11.01 0.78 -8.78
CA PRO A 66 -9.93 1.16 -7.87
C PRO A 66 -8.77 1.81 -8.61
N PRO A 67 -7.91 2.56 -7.90
CA PRO A 67 -6.67 3.04 -8.50
C PRO A 67 -5.68 1.89 -8.68
N ASN A 68 -4.69 2.09 -9.53
CA ASN A 68 -3.51 1.23 -9.54
C ASN A 68 -2.61 1.67 -8.39
N VAL A 69 -2.24 0.74 -7.52
CA VAL A 69 -1.42 1.02 -6.34
C VAL A 69 -0.19 0.14 -6.39
N LYS A 70 0.99 0.73 -6.23
CA LYS A 70 2.22 -0.05 -6.16
C LYS A 70 3.26 0.63 -5.28
N PHE A 71 4.12 -0.18 -4.69
CA PHE A 71 5.32 0.32 -4.05
C PHE A 71 6.38 0.60 -5.12
N LEU A 72 7.20 1.60 -4.89
CA LEU A 72 8.29 1.95 -5.79
C LEU A 72 9.60 1.26 -5.39
N GLN A 73 9.50 0.21 -4.58
CA GLN A 73 10.61 -0.52 -3.98
C GLN A 73 10.25 -1.99 -3.89
N TYR A 74 11.28 -2.84 -3.81
CA TYR A 74 11.06 -4.24 -3.47
C TYR A 74 10.94 -4.37 -1.96
N ILE A 75 9.78 -4.78 -1.48
CA ILE A 75 9.54 -5.06 -0.05
C ILE A 75 9.37 -6.56 0.11
N TYR A 76 10.17 -7.16 0.97
CA TYR A 76 10.09 -8.59 1.25
C TYR A 76 8.84 -8.87 2.08
N HIS A 77 7.80 -9.38 1.42
CA HIS A 77 6.49 -9.60 2.03
C HIS A 77 5.71 -10.61 1.19
N PRO A 78 4.94 -11.53 1.81
CA PRO A 78 4.17 -12.52 1.06
C PRO A 78 3.25 -11.96 0.00
N ASN A 79 2.67 -10.78 0.22
CA ASN A 79 1.62 -10.24 -0.64
C ASN A 79 2.07 -9.15 -1.60
N PHE A 80 3.37 -8.88 -1.67
CA PHE A 80 3.92 -7.88 -2.58
C PHE A 80 4.85 -8.52 -3.59
N TYR A 81 4.63 -8.22 -4.87
CA TYR A 81 5.50 -8.68 -5.94
C TYR A 81 6.84 -7.95 -5.88
N LYS A 82 7.89 -8.55 -6.47
CA LYS A 82 9.23 -7.98 -6.43
C LYS A 82 9.32 -6.62 -7.12
N ASP A 83 8.45 -6.36 -8.10
CA ASP A 83 8.38 -5.08 -8.81
C ASP A 83 7.54 -4.02 -8.08
N GLY A 84 7.04 -4.32 -6.89
CA GLY A 84 6.24 -3.40 -6.10
C GLY A 84 4.74 -3.53 -6.27
N GLN A 85 4.27 -4.34 -7.23
CA GLN A 85 2.84 -4.60 -7.39
C GLN A 85 2.29 -5.28 -6.14
N ILE A 86 1.03 -5.02 -5.84
CA ILE A 86 0.40 -5.49 -4.62
C ILE A 86 -0.69 -6.50 -4.96
N CYS A 87 -0.60 -7.69 -4.36
CA CYS A 87 -1.62 -8.73 -4.51
C CYS A 87 -2.56 -8.66 -3.32
N VAL A 88 -3.57 -7.79 -3.39
CA VAL A 88 -4.59 -7.67 -2.35
C VAL A 88 -5.97 -7.69 -2.97
N ASP A 89 -6.88 -8.43 -2.34
CA ASP A 89 -8.24 -8.57 -2.83
C ASP A 89 -8.97 -7.23 -2.86
N LEU A 90 -8.65 -6.33 -1.93
CA LEU A 90 -9.23 -5.00 -1.87
C LEU A 90 -9.12 -4.24 -3.19
N LEU A 91 -8.02 -4.45 -3.92
CA LEU A 91 -7.76 -3.76 -5.18
C LEU A 91 -8.31 -4.51 -6.39
N GLN A 92 -8.99 -5.63 -6.18
CA GLN A 92 -9.68 -6.36 -7.24
C GLN A 92 -11.06 -5.77 -7.46
N ASN A 93 -11.53 -5.81 -8.70
CA ASN A 93 -12.82 -5.20 -9.05
C ASN A 93 -13.99 -5.71 -8.22
N HIS A 94 -13.97 -6.99 -7.81
CA HIS A 94 -15.07 -7.59 -7.06
C HIS A 94 -15.07 -7.22 -5.57
N GLU A 95 -13.94 -6.77 -5.03
CA GLU A 95 -13.82 -6.36 -3.63
C GLU A 95 -13.88 -4.84 -3.44
N TRP A 96 -13.66 -4.10 -4.51
CA TRP A 96 -13.66 -2.65 -4.48
C TRP A 96 -15.08 -2.09 -4.58
N SER A 97 -15.33 -1.00 -3.89
CA SER A 97 -16.56 -0.22 -4.04
C SER A 97 -16.25 1.28 -3.95
N PRO A 98 -17.12 2.14 -4.52
CA PRO A 98 -16.89 3.60 -4.45
C PRO A 98 -16.92 4.20 -3.05
N SER A 99 -17.37 3.46 -2.04
CA SER A 99 -17.30 3.90 -0.64
C SER A 99 -15.89 3.79 -0.09
N GLN A 100 -15.01 3.08 -0.76
CA GLN A 100 -13.61 2.98 -0.38
C GLN A 100 -12.81 4.14 -0.98
N ASN A 101 -11.64 4.40 -0.44
CA ASN A 101 -10.81 5.54 -0.81
C ASN A 101 -9.34 5.27 -0.50
N VAL A 102 -8.47 6.27 -0.71
CA VAL A 102 -7.05 6.14 -0.41
C VAL A 102 -6.83 5.79 1.07
N CYS A 103 -7.59 6.40 1.96
CA CYS A 103 -7.48 6.13 3.39
C CYS A 103 -7.74 4.65 3.71
N THR A 104 -8.80 4.06 3.15
CA THR A 104 -9.09 2.63 3.38
C THR A 104 -8.04 1.72 2.77
N ILE A 105 -7.48 2.11 1.62
CA ILE A 105 -6.38 1.35 1.01
C ILE A 105 -5.15 1.36 1.92
N ILE A 106 -4.78 2.51 2.45
CA ILE A 106 -3.64 2.62 3.37
C ILE A 106 -3.85 1.77 4.63
N HIS A 107 -5.04 1.82 5.21
CA HIS A 107 -5.36 0.99 6.38
C HIS A 107 -5.23 -0.51 6.06
N SER A 108 -5.68 -0.93 4.89
CA SER A 108 -5.56 -2.33 4.45
C SER A 108 -4.11 -2.74 4.30
N LEU A 109 -3.28 -1.88 3.71
CA LEU A 109 -1.85 -2.17 3.55
C LEU A 109 -1.14 -2.26 4.90
N ARG A 110 -1.46 -1.36 5.82
CA ARG A 110 -0.88 -1.42 7.17
C ARG A 110 -1.27 -2.71 7.87
N SER A 111 -2.50 -3.15 7.69
CA SER A 111 -2.95 -4.44 8.24
C SER A 111 -2.15 -5.61 7.66
N LEU A 112 -1.81 -5.57 6.37
CA LEU A 112 -0.99 -6.61 5.76
C LEU A 112 0.44 -6.63 6.29
N PHE A 113 1.01 -5.47 6.62
CA PHE A 113 2.32 -5.42 7.28
C PHE A 113 2.28 -6.08 8.66
N MET A 114 1.17 -5.89 9.39
CA MET A 114 1.02 -6.48 10.73
C MET A 114 0.68 -7.96 10.66
N ASP A 115 -0.09 -8.37 9.67
CA ASP A 115 -0.60 -9.74 9.55
C ASP A 115 -0.61 -10.15 8.07
N PRO A 116 0.55 -10.60 7.54
CA PRO A 116 0.62 -11.07 6.16
C PRO A 116 -0.33 -12.23 5.89
N ASN A 117 -0.85 -12.30 4.66
CA ASN A 117 -1.73 -13.36 4.23
C ASN A 117 -0.97 -14.36 3.34
N PRO A 118 -0.42 -15.46 3.91
CA PRO A 118 0.39 -16.39 3.14
C PRO A 118 -0.42 -17.28 2.20
N SER A 119 -1.75 -17.30 2.33
CA SER A 119 -2.61 -18.12 1.47
C SER A 119 -2.79 -17.53 0.06
N SER A 120 -2.44 -16.26 -0.15
CA SER A 120 -2.51 -15.59 -1.46
C SER A 120 -1.14 -14.98 -1.80
N PRO A 121 -0.12 -15.81 -2.04
CA PRO A 121 1.24 -15.29 -2.16
C PRO A 121 1.51 -14.61 -3.50
N ALA A 122 2.05 -13.39 -3.44
CA ALA A 122 2.70 -12.72 -4.56
C ALA A 122 4.20 -13.02 -4.57
N ASN A 123 4.78 -13.24 -3.39
CA ASN A 123 6.16 -13.66 -3.20
C ASN A 123 6.16 -14.99 -2.47
N ARG A 124 6.37 -16.04 -3.22
CA ARG A 124 6.25 -17.41 -2.71
C ARG A 124 7.33 -17.73 -1.68
N GLU A 125 8.54 -17.28 -1.91
CA GLU A 125 9.64 -17.47 -0.95
C GLU A 125 9.31 -16.83 0.40
N ALA A 126 8.87 -15.59 0.39
CA ALA A 126 8.52 -14.88 1.60
C ALA A 126 7.36 -15.56 2.33
N SER A 127 6.36 -16.04 1.58
CA SER A 127 5.22 -16.73 2.15
C SER A 127 5.63 -18.04 2.83
N GLU A 128 6.45 -18.82 2.17
CA GLU A 128 6.94 -20.10 2.71
C GLU A 128 7.79 -19.88 3.96
N LEU A 129 8.67 -18.90 3.94
CA LEU A 129 9.53 -18.59 5.08
C LEU A 129 8.70 -18.07 6.25
N TYR A 130 7.71 -17.25 5.98
CA TYR A 130 6.80 -16.73 7.00
C TYR A 130 6.10 -17.85 7.77
N ILE A 131 5.70 -18.91 7.05
CA ILE A 131 5.02 -20.06 7.66
C ILE A 131 6.03 -20.96 8.39
N LYS A 132 7.18 -21.25 7.77
CA LYS A 132 8.12 -22.24 8.27
C LYS A 132 9.06 -21.74 9.37
N ASP A 133 9.51 -20.49 9.26
CA ASP A 133 10.54 -19.95 10.16
C ASP A 133 10.35 -18.44 10.31
N LYS A 134 9.54 -18.06 11.28
CA LYS A 134 9.19 -16.66 11.52
C LYS A 134 10.42 -15.83 11.91
N ILE A 135 11.37 -16.42 12.62
CA ILE A 135 12.60 -15.72 13.05
C ILE A 135 13.45 -15.39 11.82
N ALA A 136 13.63 -16.35 10.93
CA ALA A 136 14.37 -16.13 9.68
C ALA A 136 13.64 -15.14 8.78
N TYR A 137 12.30 -15.22 8.72
CA TYR A 137 11.49 -14.27 7.97
C TYR A 137 11.73 -12.84 8.46
N ASP A 138 11.63 -12.62 9.78
CA ASP A 138 11.82 -11.29 10.37
C ASP A 138 13.23 -10.76 10.08
N ALA A 139 14.25 -11.60 10.13
CA ALA A 139 15.61 -11.22 9.80
C ALA A 139 15.74 -10.78 8.35
N LYS A 140 15.10 -11.50 7.43
CA LYS A 140 15.11 -11.15 6.00
C LYS A 140 14.39 -9.84 5.73
N VAL A 141 13.27 -9.61 6.41
CA VAL A 141 12.56 -8.34 6.30
C VAL A 141 13.47 -7.19 6.73
N LYS A 142 14.11 -7.32 7.88
CA LYS A 142 15.00 -6.27 8.42
C LYS A 142 16.18 -6.00 7.50
N GLU A 143 16.73 -7.03 6.90
CA GLU A 143 17.80 -6.87 5.90
C GLU A 143 17.29 -6.12 4.67
N ASN A 144 16.11 -6.50 4.16
CA ASN A 144 15.53 -5.90 2.97
C ASN A 144 15.24 -4.40 3.15
N ILE A 145 14.75 -4.01 4.33
CA ILE A 145 14.34 -2.62 4.57
C ILE A 145 15.48 -1.69 4.96
N ARG A 146 16.71 -2.18 5.14
CA ARG A 146 17.85 -1.33 5.56
C ARG A 146 18.03 -0.09 4.70
N ASN A 147 17.78 -0.21 3.41
CA ASN A 147 17.94 0.91 2.47
C ASN A 147 16.72 1.84 2.46
N TYR A 148 15.68 1.55 3.25
CA TYR A 148 14.41 2.27 3.25
C TYR A 148 14.07 2.87 4.63
N ILE A 149 15.06 3.01 5.47
CA ILE A 149 14.90 3.58 6.81
C ILE A 149 15.11 5.10 6.81
#